data_f69ff3c299baaa5167c56d0de425e9c0
#
_entry.id   f69ff3c299baaa5167c56d0de425e9c0
#
_cell.length_a   1.000
_cell.length_b   1.000
_cell.length_c   1.000
_cell.angle_alpha   90.00
_cell.angle_beta   90.00
_cell.angle_gamma   90.00
#
_symmetry.space_group_name_H-M   'P 1'
#
loop_
_entity.id
_entity.type
_entity.pdbx_description
1 polymer ?
#
loop_
_entity_poly.entity_id
_entity_poly.type
_entity_poly.pdbx_seq_one_letter_code
_entity_poly.pdbx_strand_id
1 'polypeptide(L)'
;MDNKAGGIVAGNSGSGSKAMVDINQITSMDNIDKIEVIKGPGASVYGADATGGVINIITKKGTQKTSGSVDFSAGSWKRYNYGFSLSGSNTDGKLKYFMSGRRELSGDSHYKDGLTGENHTWEQTGYRDDSFNARVDYDFNDTHKLTVAYAHLQGDDDYPLTAPYYKYINPTDWERIQKDYDNGITGDPKNPGYRNLWLLWLGAYNAYNKNNYDVTYSFKKDHGMESFVRLYDQRETYWGSFGGGDGDIAPVPFTKEWDEWKKTHYKGREHKSWLHHLKNNGIEIQLGKSFGKHDVLSSWTFDKSKYFNTNTRTKLTSSVKRDSVLGYLQDKIHVTDRWEITPSLRYSYYSDFAQVSKAGESSNTGSSSSTITPSINTQFAFNDSTSTYLGYSKIYRPLRVGDYDRTNGKELAGLEDEKGDVWTWGLRKNISDKTSASIHYDYTNMSNAVARYSVWDKSIKDFKLKYVNAKEVKKSFNMSVSHKMGEHWTLDLNYSHANDDWKAKNGMVFDPDLKWTDGNVNSVINKLRPQNTYTANLTYENAKFSGSLLMNYYTGLSRQAYTDNRFLVMDLTLNYDYSKNISLYGTVTNLTNEAWENTYTSYLGMGAWPQPGRAFMFGAKYKF
;
A
#
# COMPACT_ATOMS: atom_id res chain seq x y z
N MET A 1 1.36 -6.81 14.02
CA MET A 1 0.40 -5.68 14.02
C MET A 1 -0.38 -5.76 12.73
N ASP A 2 -1.67 -6.08 12.81
CA ASP A 2 -2.53 -5.96 11.63
C ASP A 2 -2.89 -4.48 11.48
N ASN A 3 -2.28 -3.82 10.51
CA ASN A 3 -2.75 -2.50 10.13
C ASN A 3 -3.99 -2.71 9.26
N LYS A 4 -5.13 -2.94 9.90
CA LYS A 4 -6.41 -2.86 9.22
C LYS A 4 -6.62 -1.39 8.87
N ALA A 5 -6.21 -1.02 7.67
CA ALA A 5 -6.61 0.26 7.13
C ALA A 5 -8.10 0.40 7.38
N GLY A 6 -8.55 1.54 7.84
CA GLY A 6 -9.96 1.80 8.12
C GLY A 6 -10.90 1.66 6.92
N GLY A 7 -10.52 0.77 5.96
CA GLY A 7 -11.20 0.54 4.71
C GLY A 7 -12.66 0.13 4.84
N ILE A 8 -13.04 -0.47 5.97
CA ILE A 8 -14.43 -0.88 6.21
C ILE A 8 -15.31 0.29 6.67
N VAL A 9 -14.74 1.24 7.40
CA VAL A 9 -15.46 2.39 7.97
C VAL A 9 -14.99 3.74 7.42
N ALA A 10 -13.77 3.83 6.92
CA ALA A 10 -13.30 5.04 6.28
C ALA A 10 -14.02 5.24 4.96
N GLY A 11 -14.87 6.23 4.92
CA GLY A 11 -15.47 6.69 3.70
C GLY A 11 -14.41 7.20 2.73
N ASN A 12 -14.68 7.04 1.45
CA ASN A 12 -13.87 7.59 0.37
C ASN A 12 -14.17 9.09 0.24
N SER A 13 -13.95 9.85 1.32
CA SER A 13 -14.23 11.28 1.35
C SER A 13 -13.17 12.03 0.52
N GLY A 14 -13.47 12.30 -0.73
CA GLY A 14 -12.76 13.27 -1.56
C GLY A 14 -11.29 13.00 -1.87
N SER A 15 -10.55 12.54 -0.97
CA SER A 15 -9.15 12.16 -1.11
C SER A 15 -9.01 10.65 -1.02
N GLY A 16 -9.26 9.89 -2.05
CA GLY A 16 -9.29 8.43 -2.13
C GLY A 16 -8.20 7.60 -1.41
N SER A 17 -7.40 8.26 -0.60
CA SER A 17 -6.18 7.72 -0.01
C SER A 17 -6.40 6.86 1.25
N LYS A 18 -7.54 6.97 1.94
CA LYS A 18 -7.73 6.25 3.21
C LYS A 18 -8.18 4.80 3.09
N ALA A 19 -8.52 4.35 1.91
CA ALA A 19 -8.78 2.94 1.64
C ALA A 19 -7.50 2.15 1.31
N MET A 20 -6.35 2.82 1.21
CA MET A 20 -5.06 2.22 0.88
C MET A 20 -4.16 2.24 2.11
N VAL A 21 -3.44 1.15 2.32
CA VAL A 21 -2.39 1.06 3.33
C VAL A 21 -1.11 1.59 2.70
N ASP A 22 -0.58 2.66 3.26
CA ASP A 22 0.77 3.09 2.94
C ASP A 22 1.75 2.23 3.76
N ILE A 23 2.57 1.46 3.07
CA ILE A 23 3.54 0.55 3.71
C ILE A 23 4.54 1.36 4.56
N ASN A 24 4.92 2.54 4.13
CA ASN A 24 5.83 3.41 4.88
C ASN A 24 5.24 3.89 6.21
N GLN A 25 3.91 3.89 6.33
CA GLN A 25 3.18 4.28 7.53
C GLN A 25 2.75 3.10 8.42
N ILE A 26 3.27 1.89 8.20
CA ILE A 26 2.98 0.72 9.05
C ILE A 26 3.93 0.69 10.24
N THR A 27 5.23 0.73 9.97
CA THR A 27 6.30 0.71 10.97
C THR A 27 7.61 1.18 10.33
N SER A 28 8.57 1.62 11.15
CA SER A 28 9.89 1.96 10.65
C SER A 28 10.71 0.71 10.28
N MET A 29 11.64 0.86 9.35
CA MET A 29 12.57 -0.21 8.94
C MET A 29 13.40 -0.75 10.13
N ASP A 30 13.71 0.08 11.12
CA ASP A 30 14.46 -0.35 12.30
C ASP A 30 13.71 -1.36 13.17
N ASN A 31 12.38 -1.37 13.11
CA ASN A 31 11.52 -2.30 13.83
C ASN A 31 11.26 -3.60 13.07
N ILE A 32 11.64 -3.69 11.80
CA ILE A 32 11.36 -4.86 10.97
C ILE A 32 12.46 -5.90 11.16
N ASP A 33 12.06 -7.11 11.51
CA ASP A 33 12.89 -8.31 11.51
C ASP A 33 12.82 -9.03 10.16
N LYS A 34 11.60 -9.23 9.65
CA LYS A 34 11.33 -9.96 8.42
C LYS A 34 10.08 -9.45 7.71
N ILE A 35 10.12 -9.41 6.39
CA ILE A 35 8.94 -9.19 5.54
C ILE A 35 8.66 -10.49 4.78
N GLU A 36 7.46 -11.01 4.91
CA GLU A 36 6.97 -12.18 4.19
C GLU A 36 5.90 -11.73 3.19
N VAL A 37 6.09 -12.09 1.92
CA VAL A 37 5.11 -11.82 0.88
C VAL A 37 4.45 -13.13 0.49
N ILE A 38 3.16 -13.23 0.76
CA ILE A 38 2.32 -14.38 0.42
C ILE A 38 1.55 -14.01 -0.84
N LYS A 39 1.91 -14.65 -1.95
CA LYS A 39 1.22 -14.47 -3.24
C LYS A 39 -0.02 -15.36 -3.28
N GLY A 40 -1.06 -14.90 -3.98
CA GLY A 40 -2.30 -15.66 -4.15
C GLY A 40 -3.27 -15.54 -2.98
N PRO A 41 -4.23 -16.47 -2.82
CA PRO A 41 -5.36 -16.31 -1.92
C PRO A 41 -4.98 -16.39 -0.45
N GLY A 42 -4.38 -15.32 0.07
CA GLY A 42 -4.21 -15.09 1.50
C GLY A 42 -5.53 -14.74 2.20
N ALA A 43 -6.60 -14.56 1.44
CA ALA A 43 -7.91 -14.13 1.93
C ALA A 43 -8.52 -15.07 2.96
N SER A 44 -8.24 -16.37 2.88
CA SER A 44 -8.72 -17.34 3.86
C SER A 44 -8.15 -17.08 5.26
N VAL A 45 -6.86 -16.84 5.36
CA VAL A 45 -6.15 -16.61 6.64
C VAL A 45 -6.24 -15.15 7.08
N TYR A 46 -5.97 -14.21 6.17
CA TYR A 46 -5.72 -12.80 6.52
C TYR A 46 -6.91 -11.86 6.29
N GLY A 47 -7.99 -12.34 5.69
CA GLY A 47 -9.24 -11.58 5.57
C GLY A 47 -9.64 -11.17 4.17
N ALA A 48 -10.80 -10.55 4.12
CA ALA A 48 -11.52 -10.19 2.89
C ALA A 48 -10.71 -9.27 1.96
N ASP A 49 -9.83 -8.44 2.50
CA ASP A 49 -9.01 -7.50 1.71
C ASP A 49 -7.75 -8.15 1.09
N ALA A 50 -7.43 -9.42 1.44
CA ALA A 50 -6.26 -10.14 0.94
C ALA A 50 -6.51 -10.84 -0.41
N THR A 51 -7.17 -10.18 -1.35
CA THR A 51 -7.54 -10.73 -2.66
C THR A 51 -6.36 -10.89 -3.62
N GLY A 52 -5.32 -10.06 -3.47
CA GLY A 52 -4.13 -10.08 -4.32
C GLY A 52 -2.89 -10.67 -3.66
N GLY A 53 -2.96 -10.97 -2.37
CA GLY A 53 -1.85 -11.45 -1.56
C GLY A 53 -1.77 -10.77 -0.21
N VAL A 54 -0.74 -11.10 0.57
CA VAL A 54 -0.50 -10.57 1.91
C VAL A 54 0.97 -10.18 2.06
N ILE A 55 1.21 -9.03 2.65
CA ILE A 55 2.52 -8.63 3.14
C ILE A 55 2.48 -8.75 4.66
N ASN A 56 3.21 -9.72 5.21
CA ASN A 56 3.33 -9.94 6.65
C ASN A 56 4.64 -9.33 7.16
N ILE A 57 4.54 -8.32 8.02
CA ILE A 57 5.69 -7.63 8.60
C ILE A 57 5.90 -8.15 10.01
N ILE A 58 7.00 -8.86 10.22
CA ILE A 58 7.41 -9.39 11.52
C ILE A 58 8.34 -8.37 12.16
N THR A 59 7.98 -7.93 13.37
CA THR A 59 8.75 -6.93 14.11
C THR A 59 9.82 -7.59 14.97
N LYS A 60 10.92 -6.85 15.21
CA LYS A 60 12.02 -7.27 16.08
C LYS A 60 11.54 -7.53 17.50
N LYS A 61 12.24 -8.45 18.16
CA LYS A 61 12.06 -8.86 19.56
C LYS A 61 13.31 -8.51 20.36
N GLY A 62 13.19 -8.51 21.68
CA GLY A 62 14.33 -8.40 22.57
C GLY A 62 15.31 -9.57 22.42
N THR A 63 16.59 -9.29 22.57
CA THR A 63 17.70 -10.24 22.49
C THR A 63 18.17 -10.68 23.88
N GLN A 64 18.90 -11.77 23.97
CA GLN A 64 19.47 -12.23 25.25
C GLN A 64 20.53 -11.25 25.79
N LYS A 65 21.40 -10.76 24.91
CA LYS A 65 22.44 -9.80 25.24
C LYS A 65 22.01 -8.40 24.88
N THR A 66 22.32 -7.45 25.73
CA THR A 66 22.11 -6.03 25.40
C THR A 66 22.94 -5.65 24.19
N SER A 67 22.29 -5.06 23.21
CA SER A 67 22.89 -4.56 21.99
C SER A 67 22.10 -3.36 21.49
N GLY A 68 22.78 -2.47 20.82
CA GLY A 68 22.13 -1.29 20.26
C GLY A 68 22.83 -0.78 19.02
N SER A 69 22.20 0.18 18.37
CA SER A 69 22.82 0.90 17.27
C SER A 69 22.30 2.32 17.18
N VAL A 70 23.14 3.19 16.66
CA VAL A 70 22.78 4.52 16.18
C VAL A 70 23.22 4.64 14.74
N ASP A 71 22.43 5.27 13.90
CA ASP A 71 22.75 5.50 12.50
C ASP A 71 22.41 6.92 12.08
N PHE A 72 23.16 7.41 11.11
CA PHE A 72 22.94 8.67 10.45
C PHE A 72 23.22 8.51 8.96
N SER A 73 22.39 9.11 8.12
CA SER A 73 22.66 9.24 6.70
C SER A 73 22.21 10.60 6.16
N ALA A 74 22.90 11.03 5.10
CA ALA A 74 22.61 12.26 4.39
C ALA A 74 22.66 12.00 2.87
N GLY A 75 21.87 12.73 2.10
CA GLY A 75 21.80 12.48 0.66
C GLY A 75 21.22 13.64 -0.14
N SER A 76 20.87 13.32 -1.37
CA SER A 76 20.25 14.24 -2.32
C SER A 76 19.00 14.89 -1.74
N TRP A 77 18.70 16.10 -2.19
CA TRP A 77 17.48 16.86 -1.86
C TRP A 77 17.33 17.18 -0.38
N LYS A 78 18.47 17.41 0.32
CA LYS A 78 18.51 17.64 1.77
C LYS A 78 17.88 16.49 2.55
N ARG A 79 18.03 15.25 2.07
CA ARG A 79 17.55 14.08 2.78
C ARG A 79 18.48 13.76 3.93
N TYR A 80 17.89 13.60 5.12
CA TYR A 80 18.59 13.20 6.34
C TYR A 80 17.77 12.13 7.04
N ASN A 81 18.45 11.06 7.46
CA ASN A 81 17.84 10.02 8.28
C ASN A 81 18.72 9.81 9.50
N TYR A 82 18.13 9.69 10.67
CA TYR A 82 18.83 9.30 11.88
C TYR A 82 17.94 8.48 12.78
N GLY A 83 18.56 7.47 13.36
CA GLY A 83 17.82 6.49 14.13
C GLY A 83 18.67 5.84 15.20
N PHE A 84 17.96 5.16 16.10
CA PHE A 84 18.57 4.30 17.12
C PHE A 84 17.75 3.03 17.31
N SER A 85 18.41 2.00 17.80
CA SER A 85 17.75 0.81 18.33
C SER A 85 18.47 0.31 19.58
N LEU A 86 17.70 -0.28 20.48
CA LEU A 86 18.20 -0.92 21.69
C LEU A 86 17.42 -2.21 21.94
N SER A 87 18.12 -3.27 22.28
CA SER A 87 17.57 -4.59 22.52
C SER A 87 18.33 -5.26 23.66
N GLY A 88 17.63 -6.06 24.45
CA GLY A 88 18.28 -6.77 25.54
C GLY A 88 17.33 -7.61 26.39
N SER A 89 17.87 -8.15 27.47
CA SER A 89 17.11 -8.87 28.50
C SER A 89 17.61 -8.53 29.89
N ASN A 90 16.82 -8.87 30.91
CA ASN A 90 17.27 -8.89 32.29
C ASN A 90 18.23 -10.11 32.55
N THR A 91 18.76 -10.19 33.75
CA THR A 91 19.79 -11.18 34.12
C THR A 91 19.35 -12.63 33.98
N ASP A 92 18.06 -12.92 34.25
CA ASP A 92 17.51 -14.27 34.12
C ASP A 92 16.96 -14.59 32.73
N GLY A 93 17.00 -13.60 31.80
CA GLY A 93 16.56 -13.74 30.43
C GLY A 93 15.04 -13.84 30.22
N LYS A 94 14.25 -13.72 31.30
CA LYS A 94 12.78 -13.81 31.22
C LYS A 94 12.13 -12.55 30.68
N LEU A 95 12.66 -11.38 31.02
CA LEU A 95 12.19 -10.12 30.50
C LEU A 95 13.10 -9.69 29.36
N LYS A 96 12.54 -9.57 28.16
CA LYS A 96 13.24 -9.11 26.97
C LYS A 96 12.60 -7.82 26.49
N TYR A 97 13.42 -6.90 25.98
CA TYR A 97 12.94 -5.63 25.48
C TYR A 97 13.58 -5.26 24.14
N PHE A 98 12.83 -4.53 23.34
CA PHE A 98 13.28 -3.88 22.12
C PHE A 98 12.66 -2.48 22.03
N MET A 99 13.48 -1.49 21.65
CA MET A 99 12.99 -0.16 21.30
C MET A 99 13.76 0.39 20.11
N SER A 100 13.10 1.21 19.31
CA SER A 100 13.71 1.94 18.20
C SER A 100 13.02 3.27 17.97
N GLY A 101 13.77 4.24 17.47
CA GLY A 101 13.24 5.52 17.01
C GLY A 101 13.99 5.97 15.78
N ARG A 102 13.27 6.63 14.86
CA ARG A 102 13.84 7.15 13.60
C ARG A 102 13.15 8.44 13.21
N ARG A 103 13.93 9.35 12.67
CA ARG A 103 13.44 10.50 11.90
C ARG A 103 13.99 10.44 10.49
N GLU A 104 13.13 10.67 9.52
CA GLU A 104 13.45 10.82 8.12
C GLU A 104 12.88 12.13 7.60
N LEU A 105 13.68 12.87 6.84
CA LEU A 105 13.23 14.12 6.22
C LEU A 105 13.87 14.29 4.85
N SER A 106 13.14 14.93 3.96
CA SER A 106 13.59 15.27 2.62
C SER A 106 13.00 16.61 2.18
N GLY A 107 13.76 17.38 1.45
CA GLY A 107 13.21 18.47 0.63
C GLY A 107 12.61 17.94 -0.67
N ASP A 108 12.26 18.87 -1.58
CA ASP A 108 11.65 18.53 -2.86
C ASP A 108 12.59 17.70 -3.74
N SER A 109 12.05 16.63 -4.31
CA SER A 109 12.78 15.73 -5.19
C SER A 109 13.01 16.35 -6.58
N HIS A 110 14.05 15.86 -7.27
CA HIS A 110 14.26 16.19 -8.67
C HIS A 110 13.82 15.02 -9.55
N TYR A 111 13.37 15.31 -10.74
CA TYR A 111 13.00 14.33 -11.75
C TYR A 111 13.58 14.69 -13.11
N LYS A 112 13.68 13.73 -14.00
CA LYS A 112 14.01 13.94 -15.40
C LYS A 112 12.72 13.92 -16.22
N ASP A 113 12.51 14.96 -17.02
CA ASP A 113 11.36 15.05 -17.92
C ASP A 113 11.50 14.04 -19.07
N GLY A 114 10.51 13.15 -19.23
CA GLY A 114 10.53 12.11 -20.25
C GLY A 114 10.40 12.61 -21.70
N LEU A 115 10.03 13.88 -21.89
CA LEU A 115 9.83 14.46 -23.22
C LEU A 115 10.96 15.41 -23.62
N THR A 116 11.41 16.23 -22.69
CA THR A 116 12.48 17.19 -22.94
C THR A 116 13.86 16.63 -22.59
N GLY A 117 13.92 15.63 -21.72
CA GLY A 117 15.16 15.10 -21.18
C GLY A 117 15.82 15.99 -20.12
N GLU A 118 15.20 17.11 -19.77
CA GLU A 118 15.71 18.07 -18.79
C GLU A 118 15.43 17.63 -17.35
N ASN A 119 16.24 18.08 -16.41
CA ASN A 119 16.02 17.84 -14.98
C ASN A 119 15.31 19.03 -14.35
N HIS A 120 14.26 18.74 -13.58
CA HIS A 120 13.48 19.73 -12.87
C HIS A 120 13.32 19.36 -11.39
N THR A 121 13.08 20.36 -10.55
CA THR A 121 12.59 20.13 -9.17
C THR A 121 11.11 19.85 -9.22
N TRP A 122 10.67 18.77 -8.58
CA TRP A 122 9.26 18.49 -8.41
C TRP A 122 8.78 19.12 -7.11
N GLU A 123 8.17 20.27 -7.25
CA GLU A 123 7.77 21.11 -6.12
C GLU A 123 6.71 20.45 -5.26
N GLN A 124 6.81 20.66 -3.96
CA GLN A 124 5.93 20.10 -2.93
C GLN A 124 5.97 18.56 -2.88
N THR A 125 7.17 18.01 -2.88
CA THR A 125 7.42 16.59 -2.61
C THR A 125 8.24 16.35 -1.36
N GLY A 126 8.48 17.39 -0.56
CA GLY A 126 9.18 17.28 0.71
C GLY A 126 8.35 16.52 1.76
N TYR A 127 9.03 15.83 2.68
CA TYR A 127 8.37 15.09 3.75
C TYR A 127 9.20 15.04 5.03
N ARG A 128 8.51 14.74 6.13
CA ARG A 128 9.12 14.39 7.42
C ARG A 128 8.31 13.30 8.09
N ASP A 129 9.00 12.22 8.47
CA ASP A 129 8.44 11.09 9.19
C ASP A 129 9.23 10.83 10.48
N ASP A 130 8.52 10.68 11.58
CA ASP A 130 9.02 10.30 12.88
C ASP A 130 8.39 8.97 13.32
N SER A 131 9.17 8.07 13.85
CA SER A 131 8.70 6.80 14.39
C SER A 131 9.33 6.47 15.73
N PHE A 132 8.55 5.83 16.59
CA PHE A 132 9.03 5.22 17.83
C PHE A 132 8.32 3.90 18.05
N ASN A 133 9.08 2.86 18.41
CA ASN A 133 8.56 1.53 18.70
C ASN A 133 9.14 1.05 20.01
N ALA A 134 8.33 0.40 20.82
CA ALA A 134 8.74 -0.25 22.05
C ALA A 134 8.02 -1.60 22.20
N ARG A 135 8.74 -2.61 22.64
CA ARG A 135 8.21 -3.95 22.90
C ARG A 135 8.88 -4.53 24.13
N VAL A 136 8.08 -5.15 24.97
CA VAL A 136 8.51 -5.92 26.12
C VAL A 136 7.86 -7.29 26.06
N ASP A 137 8.66 -8.33 26.17
CA ASP A 137 8.23 -9.72 26.27
C ASP A 137 8.63 -10.24 27.67
N TYR A 138 7.70 -10.83 28.39
CA TYR A 138 7.96 -11.50 29.67
C TYR A 138 7.57 -12.97 29.57
N ASP A 139 8.59 -13.86 29.69
CA ASP A 139 8.42 -15.30 29.68
C ASP A 139 8.18 -15.77 31.12
N PHE A 140 6.94 -16.10 31.49
CA PHE A 140 6.62 -16.70 32.81
C PHE A 140 7.26 -18.08 32.92
N ASN A 141 7.20 -18.84 31.84
CA ASN A 141 7.81 -20.15 31.64
C ASN A 141 7.87 -20.46 30.12
N ASP A 142 8.27 -21.67 29.75
CA ASP A 142 8.45 -22.08 28.35
C ASP A 142 7.17 -22.06 27.51
N THR A 143 5.99 -22.03 28.14
CA THR A 143 4.69 -22.07 27.46
C THR A 143 3.86 -20.80 27.62
N HIS A 144 4.17 -19.95 28.60
CA HIS A 144 3.40 -18.77 28.93
C HIS A 144 4.23 -17.49 28.77
N LYS A 145 3.75 -16.58 27.97
CA LYS A 145 4.43 -15.31 27.65
C LYS A 145 3.43 -14.15 27.58
N LEU A 146 3.82 -13.02 28.13
CA LEU A 146 3.14 -11.74 27.94
C LEU A 146 3.99 -10.85 27.03
N THR A 147 3.39 -10.31 26.00
CA THR A 147 3.98 -9.30 25.12
C THR A 147 3.19 -8.01 25.23
N VAL A 148 3.87 -6.90 25.46
CA VAL A 148 3.31 -5.55 25.38
C VAL A 148 4.09 -4.79 24.32
N ALA A 149 3.38 -4.22 23.33
CA ALA A 149 4.01 -3.46 22.26
C ALA A 149 3.29 -2.12 22.02
N TYR A 150 4.08 -1.13 21.72
CA TYR A 150 3.62 0.21 21.34
C TYR A 150 4.34 0.65 20.07
N ALA A 151 3.60 1.25 19.13
CA ALA A 151 4.18 1.91 17.97
C ALA A 151 3.53 3.28 17.80
N HIS A 152 4.39 4.28 17.62
CA HIS A 152 4.01 5.65 17.29
C HIS A 152 4.63 6.03 15.96
N LEU A 153 3.82 6.58 15.07
CA LEU A 153 4.26 7.15 13.80
C LEU A 153 3.57 8.50 13.61
N GLN A 154 4.35 9.48 13.23
CA GLN A 154 3.81 10.77 12.81
C GLN A 154 4.60 11.28 11.62
N GLY A 155 3.94 12.02 10.76
CA GLY A 155 4.59 12.61 9.61
C GLY A 155 3.78 13.72 8.99
N ASP A 156 4.43 14.43 8.12
CA ASP A 156 3.82 15.40 7.23
C ASP A 156 4.50 15.34 5.86
N ASP A 157 3.67 15.24 4.82
CA ASP A 157 4.10 15.16 3.43
C ASP A 157 3.52 16.36 2.69
N ASP A 158 4.34 17.08 1.95
CA ASP A 158 3.86 18.05 0.99
C ASP A 158 3.11 17.33 -0.12
N TYR A 159 2.12 17.96 -0.69
CA TYR A 159 1.34 17.39 -1.79
C TYR A 159 1.81 17.99 -3.11
N PRO A 160 2.30 17.16 -4.06
CA PRO A 160 2.81 17.66 -5.34
C PRO A 160 1.83 18.59 -6.03
N LEU A 161 2.31 19.69 -6.58
CA LEU A 161 1.47 20.73 -7.17
C LEU A 161 0.62 20.21 -8.32
N THR A 162 1.18 19.35 -9.17
CA THR A 162 0.49 18.71 -10.29
C THR A 162 1.34 17.59 -10.86
N ALA A 163 0.74 16.72 -11.68
CA ALA A 163 1.47 15.81 -12.54
C ALA A 163 2.01 16.60 -13.75
N PRO A 164 3.33 16.76 -13.88
CA PRO A 164 3.91 17.55 -14.96
C PRO A 164 3.56 17.03 -16.37
N TYR A 165 3.28 15.75 -16.48
CA TYR A 165 2.96 15.05 -17.73
C TYR A 165 1.47 14.98 -18.04
N TYR A 166 0.62 15.62 -17.26
CA TYR A 166 -0.82 15.62 -17.47
C TYR A 166 -1.22 16.01 -18.90
N LYS A 167 -0.54 17.00 -19.46
CA LYS A 167 -0.77 17.49 -20.84
C LYS A 167 -0.59 16.44 -21.95
N TYR A 168 0.10 15.32 -21.64
CA TYR A 168 0.43 14.30 -22.65
C TYR A 168 -0.48 13.08 -22.60
N ILE A 169 -1.35 13.00 -21.63
CA ILE A 169 -2.22 11.84 -21.43
C ILE A 169 -3.34 11.81 -22.46
N ASN A 170 -3.84 12.97 -22.80
CA ASN A 170 -4.83 13.15 -23.84
C ASN A 170 -4.49 14.41 -24.65
N PRO A 171 -3.73 14.27 -25.75
CA PRO A 171 -3.35 15.41 -26.59
C PRO A 171 -4.55 16.25 -27.04
N THR A 172 -5.66 15.61 -27.38
CA THR A 172 -6.89 16.30 -27.82
C THR A 172 -7.49 17.15 -26.71
N ASP A 173 -7.51 16.65 -25.48
CA ASP A 173 -8.01 17.44 -24.35
C ASP A 173 -7.04 18.55 -23.98
N TRP A 174 -5.73 18.31 -24.09
CA TRP A 174 -4.74 19.36 -23.90
C TRP A 174 -4.85 20.47 -24.93
N GLU A 175 -5.00 20.14 -26.20
CA GLU A 175 -5.21 21.13 -27.28
C GLU A 175 -6.48 21.95 -27.04
N ARG A 176 -7.55 21.31 -26.61
CA ARG A 176 -8.79 21.97 -26.21
C ARG A 176 -8.57 22.94 -25.04
N ILE A 177 -7.89 22.48 -24.00
CA ILE A 177 -7.56 23.26 -22.81
C ILE A 177 -6.70 24.46 -23.16
N GLN A 178 -5.68 24.26 -23.99
CA GLN A 178 -4.82 25.33 -24.44
C GLN A 178 -5.61 26.35 -25.30
N LYS A 179 -6.47 25.85 -26.18
CA LYS A 179 -7.35 26.69 -26.99
C LYS A 179 -8.35 27.48 -26.15
N ASP A 180 -8.95 26.85 -25.14
CA ASP A 180 -9.85 27.53 -24.21
C ASP A 180 -9.09 28.62 -23.44
N TYR A 181 -7.88 28.34 -23.00
CA TYR A 181 -7.01 29.32 -22.36
C TYR A 181 -6.65 30.50 -23.29
N ASP A 182 -6.23 30.19 -24.51
CA ASP A 182 -5.84 31.20 -25.50
C ASP A 182 -7.04 32.09 -25.90
N ASN A 183 -8.25 31.57 -25.81
CA ASN A 183 -9.50 32.30 -26.03
C ASN A 183 -10.00 33.07 -24.79
N GLY A 184 -9.21 33.09 -23.68
CA GLY A 184 -9.61 33.76 -22.45
C GLY A 184 -10.73 33.05 -21.69
N ILE A 185 -11.07 31.81 -22.05
CA ILE A 185 -12.00 30.95 -21.33
C ILE A 185 -11.25 30.36 -20.11
N THR A 186 -10.95 31.23 -19.20
CA THR A 186 -10.12 30.94 -18.03
C THR A 186 -10.90 30.41 -16.83
N GLY A 187 -11.91 29.64 -17.11
CA GLY A 187 -12.60 28.93 -16.07
C GLY A 187 -13.91 29.59 -15.64
N ASP A 188 -14.97 28.90 -15.92
CA ASP A 188 -16.13 28.87 -15.05
C ASP A 188 -15.60 28.57 -13.62
N PRO A 189 -15.92 29.34 -12.58
CA PRO A 189 -15.59 28.98 -11.18
C PRO A 189 -16.06 27.59 -10.78
N LYS A 190 -17.00 27.01 -11.54
CA LYS A 190 -17.49 25.63 -11.40
C LYS A 190 -16.72 24.62 -12.28
N ASN A 191 -15.91 25.09 -13.20
CA ASN A 191 -15.04 24.29 -14.04
C ASN A 191 -13.73 25.06 -14.21
N PRO A 192 -12.94 25.16 -13.14
CA PRO A 192 -11.66 25.86 -13.21
C PRO A 192 -10.88 25.23 -14.34
N GLY A 193 -10.47 26.04 -15.31
CA GLY A 193 -9.57 25.60 -16.35
C GLY A 193 -8.40 24.86 -15.70
N TYR A 194 -7.85 23.87 -16.34
CA TYR A 194 -6.86 22.95 -15.78
C TYR A 194 -5.66 23.66 -15.11
N ARG A 195 -5.38 24.92 -15.43
CA ARG A 195 -4.41 25.75 -14.71
C ARG A 195 -4.83 26.08 -13.28
N ASN A 196 -6.14 26.21 -13.01
CA ASN A 196 -6.60 26.46 -11.64
C ASN A 196 -6.49 25.24 -10.73
N LEU A 197 -6.30 24.05 -11.26
CA LEU A 197 -6.02 22.87 -10.47
C LEU A 197 -4.65 22.94 -9.77
N TRP A 198 -3.68 23.56 -10.39
CA TRP A 198 -2.38 23.78 -9.78
C TRP A 198 -2.47 24.72 -8.59
N LEU A 199 -3.34 25.72 -8.66
CA LEU A 199 -3.63 26.63 -7.57
C LEU A 199 -4.23 25.93 -6.35
N LEU A 200 -5.09 24.93 -6.58
CA LEU A 200 -5.71 24.16 -5.51
C LEU A 200 -4.68 23.41 -4.65
N TRP A 201 -3.53 23.11 -5.21
CA TRP A 201 -2.50 22.29 -4.58
C TRP A 201 -1.34 23.11 -4.01
N LEU A 202 -1.24 24.41 -4.29
CA LEU A 202 -0.20 25.25 -3.72
C LEU A 202 -0.34 25.35 -2.19
N GLY A 203 0.66 24.88 -1.46
CA GLY A 203 0.62 24.76 0.00
C GLY A 203 -0.23 23.57 0.51
N ALA A 204 -0.66 22.67 -0.39
CA ALA A 204 -1.32 21.45 0.01
C ALA A 204 -0.36 20.51 0.73
N TYR A 205 -0.87 19.83 1.76
CA TYR A 205 -0.10 18.87 2.52
C TYR A 205 -1.01 17.83 3.17
N ASN A 206 -0.42 16.70 3.53
CA ASN A 206 -1.01 15.67 4.38
C ASN A 206 -0.17 15.53 5.64
N ALA A 207 -0.81 15.30 6.77
CA ALA A 207 -0.12 14.98 7.99
C ALA A 207 -0.88 13.91 8.77
N TYR A 208 -0.17 13.10 9.52
CA TYR A 208 -0.74 12.00 10.27
C TYR A 208 -0.07 11.81 11.62
N ASN A 209 -0.83 11.22 12.54
CA ASN A 209 -0.36 10.75 13.83
C ASN A 209 -1.05 9.42 14.12
N LYS A 210 -0.26 8.37 14.31
CA LYS A 210 -0.74 7.01 14.58
C LYS A 210 -0.18 6.50 15.89
N ASN A 211 -1.03 5.84 16.68
CA ASN A 211 -0.65 5.17 17.91
C ASN A 211 -1.28 3.78 17.92
N ASN A 212 -0.45 2.75 18.04
CA ASN A 212 -0.87 1.37 18.12
C ASN A 212 -0.41 0.78 19.46
N TYR A 213 -1.36 0.25 20.19
CA TYR A 213 -1.15 -0.45 21.46
C TYR A 213 -1.55 -1.91 21.28
N ASP A 214 -0.71 -2.81 21.80
CA ASP A 214 -0.90 -4.24 21.64
C ASP A 214 -0.50 -4.97 22.94
N VAL A 215 -1.36 -5.83 23.41
CA VAL A 215 -1.09 -6.70 24.55
C VAL A 215 -1.47 -8.12 24.14
N THR A 216 -0.49 -9.04 24.10
CA THR A 216 -0.69 -10.43 23.71
C THR A 216 -0.24 -11.36 24.83
N TYR A 217 -1.14 -12.22 25.27
CA TYR A 217 -0.80 -13.33 26.16
C TYR A 217 -0.81 -14.64 25.39
N SER A 218 0.37 -15.22 25.21
CA SER A 218 0.57 -16.51 24.56
C SER A 218 0.68 -17.59 25.65
N PHE A 219 -0.07 -18.69 25.51
CA PHE A 219 -0.16 -19.71 26.57
C PHE A 219 0.11 -21.13 26.10
N LYS A 220 0.37 -21.32 24.82
CA LYS A 220 0.74 -22.63 24.27
C LYS A 220 1.36 -22.47 22.89
N LYS A 221 2.34 -23.33 22.59
CA LYS A 221 2.85 -23.48 21.22
C LYS A 221 2.90 -24.98 20.91
N ASP A 222 2.26 -25.37 19.81
CA ASP A 222 2.19 -26.75 19.36
C ASP A 222 2.51 -26.81 17.86
N HIS A 223 3.54 -27.57 17.45
CA HIS A 223 4.05 -27.66 16.07
C HIS A 223 4.18 -26.31 15.34
N GLY A 224 4.66 -25.29 16.07
CA GLY A 224 4.80 -23.94 15.50
C GLY A 224 3.55 -23.07 15.57
N MET A 225 2.38 -23.62 15.89
CA MET A 225 1.13 -22.88 16.09
C MET A 225 1.08 -22.29 17.51
N GLU A 226 0.98 -20.98 17.61
CA GLU A 226 0.88 -20.29 18.89
C GLU A 226 -0.59 -20.08 19.26
N SER A 227 -0.97 -20.46 20.50
CA SER A 227 -2.27 -20.13 21.07
C SER A 227 -2.13 -18.87 21.91
N PHE A 228 -2.99 -17.88 21.65
CA PHE A 228 -2.91 -16.59 22.32
C PHE A 228 -4.25 -15.88 22.43
N VAL A 229 -4.31 -14.91 23.33
CA VAL A 229 -5.30 -13.84 23.37
C VAL A 229 -4.58 -12.53 23.21
N ARG A 230 -5.05 -11.71 22.27
CA ARG A 230 -4.50 -10.39 21.94
C ARG A 230 -5.56 -9.32 22.08
N LEU A 231 -5.18 -8.22 22.72
CA LEU A 231 -5.95 -6.98 22.80
C LEU A 231 -5.19 -5.90 22.06
N TYR A 232 -5.89 -5.11 21.26
CA TYR A 232 -5.27 -4.00 20.54
C TYR A 232 -6.18 -2.77 20.47
N ASP A 233 -5.53 -1.60 20.43
CA ASP A 233 -6.16 -0.29 20.18
C ASP A 233 -5.29 0.47 19.19
N GLN A 234 -5.86 0.81 18.03
CA GLN A 234 -5.21 1.56 16.97
C GLN A 234 -5.93 2.89 16.81
N ARG A 235 -5.17 3.97 16.87
CA ARG A 235 -5.69 5.34 16.75
C ARG A 235 -4.91 6.06 15.69
N GLU A 236 -5.62 6.65 14.74
CA GLU A 236 -5.04 7.46 13.70
C GLU A 236 -5.77 8.81 13.65
N THR A 237 -5.00 9.87 13.61
CA THR A 237 -5.45 11.20 13.23
C THR A 237 -4.76 11.57 11.95
N TYR A 238 -5.52 12.00 10.98
CA TYR A 238 -5.02 12.39 9.66
C TYR A 238 -5.66 13.72 9.28
N TRP A 239 -4.85 14.69 8.87
CA TRP A 239 -5.31 16.02 8.51
C TRP A 239 -4.49 16.58 7.35
N GLY A 240 -4.98 17.66 6.74
CA GLY A 240 -4.26 18.33 5.68
C GLY A 240 -4.99 19.53 5.13
N SER A 241 -4.42 20.09 4.09
CA SER A 241 -4.99 21.19 3.33
C SER A 241 -4.93 20.89 1.85
N PHE A 242 -5.97 21.32 1.13
CA PHE A 242 -5.94 21.34 -0.33
C PHE A 242 -5.16 22.55 -0.90
N GLY A 243 -4.53 23.33 -0.03
CA GLY A 243 -3.97 24.61 -0.43
C GLY A 243 -5.05 25.70 -0.58
N GLY A 244 -4.68 26.83 -1.04
CA GLY A 244 -5.58 27.97 -1.22
C GLY A 244 -5.33 28.65 -2.55
N GLY A 245 -6.12 28.33 -3.56
CA GLY A 245 -6.23 29.19 -4.72
C GLY A 245 -7.24 30.31 -4.46
N ASP A 246 -6.87 31.52 -4.74
CA ASP A 246 -7.76 32.69 -4.63
C ASP A 246 -8.66 32.87 -5.86
N GLY A 247 -8.63 31.92 -6.78
CA GLY A 247 -9.31 32.03 -8.07
C GLY A 247 -8.47 32.73 -9.13
N ASP A 248 -7.29 33.21 -8.79
CA ASP A 248 -6.38 33.82 -9.74
C ASP A 248 -5.75 32.78 -10.68
N ILE A 249 -5.48 33.22 -11.91
CA ILE A 249 -4.87 32.35 -12.91
C ILE A 249 -3.37 32.24 -12.62
N ALA A 250 -2.90 31.02 -12.38
CA ALA A 250 -1.46 30.78 -12.21
C ALA A 250 -0.70 30.96 -13.54
N PRO A 251 0.49 31.56 -13.51
CA PRO A 251 1.42 31.52 -14.63
C PRO A 251 1.81 30.08 -15.02
N VAL A 252 2.44 29.93 -16.15
CA VAL A 252 2.98 28.64 -16.58
C VAL A 252 4.02 28.18 -15.57
N PRO A 253 3.93 26.94 -15.00
CA PRO A 253 4.90 26.42 -14.07
C PRO A 253 6.33 26.42 -14.62
N PHE A 254 7.31 26.52 -13.73
CA PHE A 254 8.75 26.55 -14.03
C PHE A 254 9.22 27.78 -14.81
N THR A 255 8.45 28.87 -14.77
CA THR A 255 8.84 30.20 -15.28
C THR A 255 9.18 31.15 -14.14
N LYS A 256 9.86 32.27 -14.44
CA LYS A 256 10.13 33.32 -13.43
C LYS A 256 8.84 33.92 -12.88
N GLU A 257 7.86 34.10 -13.75
CA GLU A 257 6.53 34.59 -13.38
C GLU A 257 5.84 33.64 -12.38
N TRP A 258 5.98 32.34 -12.56
CA TRP A 258 5.52 31.32 -11.62
C TRP A 258 6.20 31.47 -10.25
N ASP A 259 7.51 31.65 -10.21
CA ASP A 259 8.28 31.80 -8.97
C ASP A 259 7.89 33.06 -8.19
N GLU A 260 7.66 34.16 -8.88
CA GLU A 260 7.19 35.40 -8.26
C GLU A 260 5.73 35.28 -7.78
N TRP A 261 4.89 34.67 -8.59
CA TRP A 261 3.49 34.45 -8.25
C TRP A 261 3.33 33.57 -6.99
N LYS A 262 4.08 32.49 -6.89
CA LYS A 262 4.07 31.62 -5.70
C LYS A 262 4.39 32.40 -4.41
N LYS A 263 5.32 33.32 -4.42
CA LYS A 263 5.69 34.12 -3.24
C LYS A 263 4.52 34.90 -2.64
N THR A 264 3.62 35.34 -3.47
CA THR A 264 2.45 36.14 -3.07
C THR A 264 1.22 35.29 -2.77
N HIS A 265 1.10 34.10 -3.36
CA HIS A 265 -0.06 33.23 -3.27
C HIS A 265 0.13 32.02 -2.33
N TYR A 266 1.34 31.75 -1.87
CA TYR A 266 1.60 30.71 -0.90
C TYR A 266 1.13 31.13 0.49
N LYS A 267 0.09 30.47 0.99
CA LYS A 267 -0.50 30.77 2.31
C LYS A 267 0.06 29.92 3.46
N GLY A 268 1.08 29.09 3.20
CA GLY A 268 1.68 28.21 4.19
C GLY A 268 0.79 27.02 4.58
N ARG A 269 1.25 26.22 5.55
CA ARG A 269 0.58 25.02 6.04
C ARG A 269 -0.42 25.28 7.18
N GLU A 270 -0.74 26.52 7.51
CA GLU A 270 -1.55 26.87 8.68
C GLU A 270 -3.02 26.45 8.56
N HIS A 271 -3.50 26.22 7.35
CA HIS A 271 -4.91 25.98 7.08
C HIS A 271 -5.24 24.49 6.99
N LYS A 272 -5.96 23.95 7.99
CA LYS A 272 -6.49 22.58 7.92
C LYS A 272 -7.83 22.60 7.18
N SER A 273 -7.88 21.97 6.00
CA SER A 273 -9.11 21.86 5.21
C SER A 273 -9.97 20.67 5.66
N TRP A 274 -9.34 19.64 6.19
CA TRP A 274 -9.99 18.41 6.62
C TRP A 274 -9.23 17.77 7.80
N LEU A 275 -9.98 17.01 8.60
CA LEU A 275 -9.49 16.29 9.77
C LEU A 275 -10.24 14.97 9.89
N HIS A 276 -9.50 13.87 9.92
CA HIS A 276 -10.03 12.54 10.09
C HIS A 276 -9.48 11.90 11.35
N HIS A 277 -10.33 11.17 12.08
CA HIS A 277 -9.93 10.31 13.18
C HIS A 277 -10.45 8.90 12.92
N LEU A 278 -9.55 7.92 12.98
CA LEU A 278 -9.88 6.52 12.95
C LEU A 278 -9.49 5.89 14.27
N LYS A 279 -10.41 5.14 14.85
CA LYS A 279 -10.15 4.28 16.00
C LYS A 279 -10.60 2.87 15.67
N ASN A 280 -9.69 1.89 15.83
CA ASN A 280 -9.97 0.49 15.70
C ASN A 280 -9.45 -0.24 16.95
N ASN A 281 -10.32 -0.94 17.65
CA ASN A 281 -9.94 -1.72 18.82
C ASN A 281 -10.62 -3.08 18.80
N GLY A 282 -9.95 -4.08 19.32
CA GLY A 282 -10.49 -5.43 19.27
C GLY A 282 -9.77 -6.44 20.13
N ILE A 283 -10.30 -7.63 20.07
CA ILE A 283 -9.80 -8.84 20.71
C ILE A 283 -9.60 -9.88 19.62
N GLU A 284 -8.45 -10.54 19.65
CA GLU A 284 -8.15 -11.70 18.81
C GLU A 284 -7.81 -12.89 19.71
N ILE A 285 -8.41 -14.04 19.41
CA ILE A 285 -8.17 -15.31 20.11
C ILE A 285 -7.74 -16.31 19.06
N GLN A 286 -6.57 -16.90 19.26
CA GLN A 286 -6.07 -17.96 18.40
C GLN A 286 -5.79 -19.23 19.23
N LEU A 287 -6.22 -20.36 18.70
CA LEU A 287 -6.00 -21.68 19.28
C LEU A 287 -5.40 -22.60 18.22
N GLY A 288 -4.26 -23.19 18.53
CA GLY A 288 -3.58 -24.16 17.68
C GLY A 288 -3.32 -25.47 18.43
N LYS A 289 -3.57 -26.59 17.77
CA LYS A 289 -3.31 -27.91 18.31
C LYS A 289 -3.02 -28.94 17.22
N SER A 290 -1.99 -29.75 17.47
CA SER A 290 -1.65 -30.92 16.64
C SER A 290 -2.14 -32.20 17.29
N PHE A 291 -2.66 -33.09 16.49
CA PHE A 291 -3.05 -34.43 16.89
C PHE A 291 -2.97 -35.42 15.70
N GLY A 292 -2.13 -36.44 15.84
CA GLY A 292 -1.89 -37.38 14.74
C GLY A 292 -1.34 -36.68 13.48
N LYS A 293 -2.09 -36.76 12.39
CA LYS A 293 -1.74 -36.14 11.11
C LYS A 293 -2.35 -34.73 10.91
N HIS A 294 -2.99 -34.18 11.93
CA HIS A 294 -3.76 -32.95 11.85
C HIS A 294 -3.12 -31.82 12.64
N ASP A 295 -2.93 -30.68 12.02
CA ASP A 295 -2.54 -29.41 12.65
C ASP A 295 -3.73 -28.43 12.49
N VAL A 296 -4.54 -28.32 13.53
CA VAL A 296 -5.76 -27.51 13.54
C VAL A 296 -5.47 -26.13 14.13
N LEU A 297 -5.86 -25.09 13.43
CA LEU A 297 -5.79 -23.70 13.84
C LEU A 297 -7.16 -23.05 13.75
N SER A 298 -7.58 -22.39 14.83
CA SER A 298 -8.78 -21.54 14.85
C SER A 298 -8.41 -20.15 15.35
N SER A 299 -8.91 -19.11 14.68
CA SER A 299 -8.71 -17.72 15.09
C SER A 299 -10.03 -16.96 15.01
N TRP A 300 -10.32 -16.14 16.02
CA TRP A 300 -11.50 -15.30 16.12
C TRP A 300 -11.10 -13.87 16.48
N THR A 301 -11.56 -12.92 15.67
CA THR A 301 -11.32 -11.49 15.88
C THR A 301 -12.65 -10.76 16.03
N PHE A 302 -12.74 -9.92 17.05
CA PHE A 302 -13.88 -9.04 17.34
C PHE A 302 -13.39 -7.61 17.29
N ASP A 303 -13.79 -6.87 16.27
CA ASP A 303 -13.35 -5.49 16.04
C ASP A 303 -14.48 -4.49 16.24
N LYS A 304 -14.12 -3.32 16.77
CA LYS A 304 -14.95 -2.11 16.79
C LYS A 304 -14.20 -0.99 16.10
N SER A 305 -14.73 -0.56 14.97
CA SER A 305 -14.15 0.52 14.17
C SER A 305 -15.03 1.77 14.23
N LYS A 306 -14.39 2.92 14.42
CA LYS A 306 -15.04 4.22 14.42
C LYS A 306 -14.24 5.23 13.61
N TYR A 307 -14.94 5.94 12.75
CA TYR A 307 -14.35 6.96 11.90
C TYR A 307 -15.09 8.28 12.04
N PHE A 308 -14.34 9.37 12.13
CA PHE A 308 -14.84 10.74 12.09
C PHE A 308 -14.19 11.47 10.94
N ASN A 309 -14.98 12.26 10.25
CA ASN A 309 -14.53 13.18 9.22
C ASN A 309 -15.07 14.58 9.54
N THR A 310 -14.19 15.56 9.55
CA THR A 310 -14.53 16.96 9.71
C THR A 310 -13.98 17.75 8.53
N ASN A 311 -14.86 18.34 7.76
CA ASN A 311 -14.51 19.37 6.79
C ASN A 311 -14.47 20.71 7.54
N THR A 312 -13.28 21.29 7.68
CA THR A 312 -13.09 22.50 8.50
C THR A 312 -13.62 23.76 7.81
N ARG A 313 -13.69 23.75 6.47
CA ARG A 313 -14.25 24.88 5.68
C ARG A 313 -15.76 24.99 5.86
N THR A 314 -16.48 23.89 5.73
CA THR A 314 -17.94 23.85 5.87
C THR A 314 -18.39 23.59 7.29
N LYS A 315 -17.46 23.26 8.21
CA LYS A 315 -17.71 22.82 9.58
C LYS A 315 -18.64 21.60 9.67
N LEU A 316 -18.77 20.86 8.59
CA LEU A 316 -19.52 19.62 8.56
C LEU A 316 -18.69 18.50 9.19
N THR A 317 -19.29 17.81 10.13
CA THR A 317 -18.71 16.63 10.78
C THR A 317 -19.61 15.44 10.53
N SER A 318 -19.03 14.34 10.11
CA SER A 318 -19.72 13.06 10.02
C SER A 318 -19.01 12.00 10.82
N SER A 319 -19.74 11.03 11.32
CA SER A 319 -19.18 9.87 12.01
C SER A 319 -19.88 8.60 11.60
N VAL A 320 -19.13 7.51 11.59
CA VAL A 320 -19.64 6.17 11.32
C VAL A 320 -18.97 5.16 12.24
N LYS A 321 -19.73 4.15 12.65
CA LYS A 321 -19.23 2.99 13.41
C LYS A 321 -19.59 1.73 12.67
N ARG A 322 -18.74 0.73 12.73
CA ARG A 322 -19.01 -0.59 12.21
C ARG A 322 -18.24 -1.62 13.04
N ASP A 323 -18.95 -2.62 13.51
CA ASP A 323 -18.39 -3.75 14.23
C ASP A 323 -18.19 -4.91 13.28
N SER A 324 -17.17 -5.75 13.52
CA SER A 324 -16.96 -6.97 12.75
C SER A 324 -16.60 -8.16 13.64
N VAL A 325 -17.04 -9.35 13.21
CA VAL A 325 -16.62 -10.64 13.77
C VAL A 325 -16.05 -11.47 12.64
N LEU A 326 -14.79 -11.85 12.79
CA LEU A 326 -14.06 -12.63 11.80
C LEU A 326 -13.60 -13.94 12.45
N GLY A 327 -14.08 -15.07 11.94
CA GLY A 327 -13.71 -16.41 12.38
C GLY A 327 -12.91 -17.12 11.30
N TYR A 328 -11.92 -17.90 11.70
CA TYR A 328 -11.11 -18.72 10.80
C TYR A 328 -10.84 -20.08 11.42
N LEU A 329 -11.00 -21.14 10.63
CA LEU A 329 -10.69 -22.51 10.99
C LEU A 329 -9.95 -23.18 9.84
N GLN A 330 -8.81 -23.78 10.10
CA GLN A 330 -8.09 -24.63 9.15
C GLN A 330 -7.65 -25.93 9.80
N ASP A 331 -7.52 -26.95 8.98
CA ASP A 331 -6.87 -28.21 9.32
C ASP A 331 -5.79 -28.52 8.29
N LYS A 332 -4.52 -28.50 8.71
CA LYS A 332 -3.41 -28.93 7.87
C LYS A 332 -3.21 -30.42 8.06
N ILE A 333 -3.58 -31.21 7.07
CA ILE A 333 -3.57 -32.67 7.09
C ILE A 333 -2.29 -33.16 6.43
N HIS A 334 -1.43 -33.81 7.17
CA HIS A 334 -0.24 -34.50 6.67
C HIS A 334 -0.64 -35.89 6.14
N VAL A 335 -1.11 -35.95 4.88
CA VAL A 335 -1.57 -37.20 4.25
C VAL A 335 -0.43 -38.21 4.20
N THR A 336 0.74 -37.76 3.73
CA THR A 336 2.02 -38.45 3.78
C THR A 336 3.14 -37.45 4.11
N ASP A 337 4.37 -37.90 4.29
CA ASP A 337 5.54 -37.03 4.48
C ASP A 337 5.79 -36.05 3.30
N ARG A 338 5.18 -36.32 2.16
CA ARG A 338 5.33 -35.53 0.92
C ARG A 338 4.05 -34.85 0.45
N TRP A 339 2.93 -35.10 1.09
CA TRP A 339 1.63 -34.57 0.67
C TRP A 339 0.85 -33.97 1.82
N GLU A 340 0.57 -32.70 1.72
CA GLU A 340 -0.22 -31.92 2.66
C GLU A 340 -1.48 -31.38 1.96
N ILE A 341 -2.61 -31.38 2.66
CA ILE A 341 -3.87 -30.76 2.26
C ILE A 341 -4.35 -29.86 3.40
N THR A 342 -4.74 -28.64 3.08
CA THR A 342 -5.20 -27.67 4.08
C THR A 342 -6.57 -27.12 3.68
N PRO A 343 -7.69 -27.79 4.00
CA PRO A 343 -8.99 -27.18 3.95
C PRO A 343 -9.14 -26.09 5.01
N SER A 344 -9.89 -25.04 4.70
CA SER A 344 -10.20 -23.99 5.66
C SER A 344 -11.53 -23.33 5.39
N LEU A 345 -12.11 -22.75 6.44
CA LEU A 345 -13.35 -21.98 6.42
C LEU A 345 -13.12 -20.65 7.10
N ARG A 346 -13.64 -19.59 6.50
CA ARG A 346 -13.68 -18.28 7.10
C ARG A 346 -15.12 -17.82 7.25
N TYR A 347 -15.48 -17.40 8.45
CA TYR A 347 -16.70 -16.66 8.75
C TYR A 347 -16.38 -15.17 8.81
N SER A 348 -17.19 -14.35 8.16
CA SER A 348 -17.09 -12.89 8.22
C SER A 348 -18.47 -12.30 8.48
N TYR A 349 -18.58 -11.49 9.52
CA TYR A 349 -19.76 -10.70 9.85
C TYR A 349 -19.37 -9.24 10.00
N TYR A 350 -20.16 -8.36 9.41
CA TYR A 350 -20.06 -6.92 9.54
C TYR A 350 -21.42 -6.36 9.94
N SER A 351 -21.46 -5.53 10.96
CA SER A 351 -22.71 -4.90 11.41
C SER A 351 -23.25 -3.95 10.35
N ASP A 352 -24.50 -3.59 10.46
CA ASP A 352 -25.06 -2.41 9.83
C ASP A 352 -24.31 -1.16 10.26
N PHE A 353 -24.46 -0.09 9.51
CA PHE A 353 -23.90 1.21 9.83
C PHE A 353 -24.81 2.35 9.40
N ALA A 354 -24.70 3.46 10.11
CA ALA A 354 -25.27 4.74 9.71
C ALA A 354 -24.19 5.81 9.82
N GLN A 355 -23.99 6.56 8.76
CA GLN A 355 -23.15 7.76 8.79
C GLN A 355 -24.00 8.92 9.31
N VAL A 356 -23.63 9.45 10.46
CA VAL A 356 -24.38 10.53 11.13
C VAL A 356 -23.68 11.86 10.92
N SER A 357 -24.37 12.83 10.33
CA SER A 357 -23.90 14.20 10.20
C SER A 357 -24.06 14.98 11.51
N LYS A 358 -23.41 16.15 11.62
CA LYS A 358 -23.54 17.04 12.77
C LYS A 358 -24.99 17.48 13.02
N ALA A 359 -25.83 17.51 12.00
CA ALA A 359 -27.25 17.83 12.08
C ALA A 359 -28.13 16.66 12.59
N GLY A 360 -27.53 15.48 12.85
CA GLY A 360 -28.26 14.31 13.32
C GLY A 360 -28.95 13.50 12.20
N GLU A 361 -28.84 13.95 10.96
CA GLU A 361 -29.37 13.24 9.81
C GLU A 361 -28.40 12.14 9.35
N SER A 362 -28.94 10.95 9.08
CA SER A 362 -28.16 9.87 8.46
C SER A 362 -28.01 10.13 6.97
N SER A 363 -26.79 10.35 6.51
CA SER A 363 -26.50 10.57 5.09
C SER A 363 -26.38 9.27 4.30
N ASN A 364 -25.80 8.23 4.91
CA ASN A 364 -25.58 6.92 4.30
C ASN A 364 -25.85 5.82 5.33
N THR A 365 -26.55 4.80 4.88
CA THR A 365 -26.83 3.60 5.69
C THR A 365 -26.48 2.35 4.91
N GLY A 366 -25.93 1.35 5.56
CA GLY A 366 -25.65 0.04 5.00
C GLY A 366 -26.13 -1.04 5.94
N SER A 367 -26.66 -2.13 5.37
CA SER A 367 -27.12 -3.30 6.13
C SER A 367 -25.93 -4.12 6.63
N SER A 368 -26.21 -4.94 7.64
CA SER A 368 -25.28 -5.99 8.06
C SER A 368 -25.08 -7.01 6.95
N SER A 369 -23.91 -7.60 6.92
CA SER A 369 -23.59 -8.67 5.99
C SER A 369 -22.82 -9.78 6.67
N SER A 370 -23.07 -11.04 6.26
CA SER A 370 -22.31 -12.19 6.75
C SER A 370 -22.09 -13.20 5.65
N THR A 371 -20.99 -13.94 5.73
CA THR A 371 -20.68 -14.99 4.77
C THR A 371 -19.72 -16.02 5.34
N ILE A 372 -19.75 -17.22 4.75
CA ILE A 372 -18.73 -18.25 4.94
C ILE A 372 -18.02 -18.45 3.60
N THR A 373 -16.70 -18.33 3.60
CA THR A 373 -15.86 -18.56 2.43
C THR A 373 -14.95 -19.77 2.66
N PRO A 374 -15.13 -20.86 1.90
CA PRO A 374 -14.23 -22.00 1.94
C PRO A 374 -12.95 -21.75 1.15
N SER A 375 -11.87 -22.42 1.56
CA SER A 375 -10.66 -22.56 0.74
C SER A 375 -10.04 -23.94 0.95
N ILE A 376 -9.24 -24.35 -0.01
CA ILE A 376 -8.44 -25.57 0.06
C ILE A 376 -7.11 -25.32 -0.62
N ASN A 377 -6.02 -25.70 0.07
CA ASN A 377 -4.68 -25.69 -0.49
C ASN A 377 -4.11 -27.10 -0.40
N THR A 378 -3.32 -27.50 -1.38
CA THR A 378 -2.56 -28.74 -1.34
C THR A 378 -1.14 -28.50 -1.80
N GLN A 379 -0.19 -29.15 -1.16
CA GLN A 379 1.22 -29.16 -1.54
C GLN A 379 1.71 -30.58 -1.67
N PHE A 380 2.40 -30.85 -2.76
CA PHE A 380 2.98 -32.16 -3.03
C PHE A 380 4.45 -32.05 -3.40
N ALA A 381 5.31 -32.80 -2.69
CA ALA A 381 6.73 -32.93 -2.99
C ALA A 381 6.97 -34.20 -3.84
N PHE A 382 7.30 -34.04 -5.13
CA PHE A 382 7.67 -35.18 -5.97
C PHE A 382 8.94 -35.87 -5.47
N ASN A 383 9.87 -35.05 -4.98
CA ASN A 383 11.12 -35.45 -4.33
C ASN A 383 11.64 -34.27 -3.50
N ASP A 384 12.80 -34.39 -2.90
CA ASP A 384 13.40 -33.37 -2.01
C ASP A 384 13.78 -32.08 -2.75
N SER A 385 13.88 -32.11 -4.08
CA SER A 385 14.23 -30.95 -4.91
C SER A 385 13.06 -30.32 -5.66
N THR A 386 11.90 -31.01 -5.74
CA THR A 386 10.79 -30.57 -6.60
C THR A 386 9.46 -30.68 -5.87
N SER A 387 8.74 -29.57 -5.77
CA SER A 387 7.40 -29.53 -5.18
C SER A 387 6.44 -28.68 -6.00
N THR A 388 5.16 -29.00 -5.91
CA THR A 388 4.06 -28.23 -6.50
C THR A 388 3.02 -27.92 -5.46
N TYR A 389 2.26 -26.86 -5.67
CA TYR A 389 1.10 -26.54 -4.86
C TYR A 389 -0.06 -26.06 -5.74
N LEU A 390 -1.25 -26.30 -5.26
CA LEU A 390 -2.50 -25.84 -5.88
C LEU A 390 -3.40 -25.31 -4.77
N GLY A 391 -3.97 -24.14 -4.99
CA GLY A 391 -4.90 -23.49 -4.06
C GLY A 391 -6.18 -23.05 -4.75
N TYR A 392 -7.28 -23.13 -4.03
CA TYR A 392 -8.56 -22.54 -4.36
C TYR A 392 -9.11 -21.80 -3.16
N SER A 393 -9.65 -20.58 -3.36
CA SER A 393 -10.30 -19.82 -2.31
C SER A 393 -11.48 -19.01 -2.86
N LYS A 394 -12.58 -18.97 -2.14
CA LYS A 394 -13.61 -17.97 -2.36
C LYS A 394 -13.20 -16.63 -1.77
N ILE A 395 -13.54 -15.56 -2.48
CA ILE A 395 -13.33 -14.18 -2.07
C ILE A 395 -14.68 -13.58 -1.70
N TYR A 396 -14.69 -12.81 -0.63
CA TYR A 396 -15.80 -11.97 -0.23
C TYR A 396 -15.27 -10.68 0.39
N ARG A 397 -15.78 -9.54 -0.04
CA ARG A 397 -15.53 -8.24 0.55
C ARG A 397 -16.85 -7.46 0.67
N PRO A 398 -17.24 -7.01 1.87
CA PRO A 398 -18.44 -6.19 2.04
C PRO A 398 -18.24 -4.83 1.37
N LEU A 399 -19.32 -4.21 0.95
CA LEU A 399 -19.31 -2.82 0.54
C LEU A 399 -18.75 -1.94 1.67
N ARG A 400 -17.86 -1.03 1.31
CA ARG A 400 -17.30 -0.07 2.26
C ARG A 400 -18.29 1.06 2.49
N VAL A 401 -18.19 1.73 3.63
CA VAL A 401 -18.95 2.96 3.86
C VAL A 401 -18.71 3.99 2.77
N GLY A 402 -17.47 4.09 2.26
CA GLY A 402 -17.14 4.99 1.16
C GLY A 402 -17.72 4.63 -0.19
N ASP A 403 -18.13 3.38 -0.40
CA ASP A 403 -18.84 3.00 -1.61
C ASP A 403 -20.24 3.63 -1.64
N TYR A 404 -20.75 4.06 -0.49
CA TYR A 404 -22.04 4.74 -0.31
C TYR A 404 -21.95 6.27 -0.24
N ASP A 405 -20.74 6.84 -0.08
CA ASP A 405 -20.53 8.25 0.38
C ASP A 405 -20.76 9.33 -0.68
N ARG A 406 -21.02 9.00 -1.94
CA ARG A 406 -21.04 10.03 -3.00
C ARG A 406 -22.21 9.98 -3.96
N THR A 407 -23.10 9.09 -3.76
CA THR A 407 -24.31 9.01 -4.55
C THR A 407 -25.50 9.36 -3.68
N ASN A 408 -26.33 10.27 -4.15
CA ASN A 408 -27.63 10.55 -3.54
C ASN A 408 -28.43 9.24 -3.45
N GLY A 409 -28.30 8.46 -2.41
CA GLY A 409 -28.95 7.20 -1.99
C GLY A 409 -29.76 6.36 -2.99
N LYS A 410 -30.16 6.92 -4.13
CA LYS A 410 -30.92 6.28 -5.21
C LYS A 410 -30.05 5.57 -6.24
N GLU A 411 -28.80 5.93 -6.39
CA GLU A 411 -27.90 5.33 -7.41
C GLU A 411 -27.11 4.13 -6.92
N LEU A 412 -27.09 3.90 -5.62
CA LEU A 412 -26.52 2.69 -4.99
C LEU A 412 -27.53 1.56 -4.83
N ALA A 413 -28.81 1.80 -5.14
CA ALA A 413 -29.82 0.76 -5.15
C ALA A 413 -29.41 -0.31 -6.17
N GLY A 414 -28.85 -1.44 -5.68
CA GLY A 414 -28.40 -2.55 -6.50
C GLY A 414 -26.90 -2.88 -6.45
N LEU A 415 -26.07 -2.09 -5.75
CA LEU A 415 -24.71 -2.51 -5.47
C LEU A 415 -24.72 -3.71 -4.50
N GLU A 416 -23.96 -4.74 -4.86
CA GLU A 416 -23.78 -5.95 -4.07
C GLU A 416 -22.34 -6.03 -3.55
N ASP A 417 -22.16 -6.75 -2.45
CA ASP A 417 -20.85 -7.11 -1.91
C ASP A 417 -20.00 -7.82 -2.97
N GLU A 418 -18.71 -7.57 -2.96
CA GLU A 418 -17.78 -8.18 -3.89
C GLU A 418 -17.62 -9.68 -3.58
N LYS A 419 -17.69 -10.49 -4.62
CA LYS A 419 -17.55 -11.96 -4.56
C LYS A 419 -16.73 -12.45 -5.73
N GLY A 420 -15.97 -13.52 -5.49
CA GLY A 420 -15.17 -14.13 -6.53
C GLY A 420 -14.49 -15.41 -6.09
N ASP A 421 -13.67 -15.91 -6.98
CA ASP A 421 -12.88 -17.12 -6.80
C ASP A 421 -11.42 -16.84 -7.20
N VAL A 422 -10.47 -17.45 -6.47
CA VAL A 422 -9.04 -17.43 -6.82
C VAL A 422 -8.54 -18.85 -6.95
N TRP A 423 -7.82 -19.11 -8.02
CA TRP A 423 -7.03 -20.31 -8.23
C TRP A 423 -5.55 -19.91 -8.26
N THR A 424 -4.74 -20.66 -7.54
CA THR A 424 -3.29 -20.48 -7.48
C THR A 424 -2.60 -21.79 -7.77
N TRP A 425 -1.61 -21.76 -8.64
CA TRP A 425 -0.74 -22.89 -8.88
C TRP A 425 0.72 -22.47 -8.88
N GLY A 426 1.59 -23.34 -8.36
CA GLY A 426 3.01 -23.10 -8.42
C GLY A 426 3.86 -24.36 -8.42
N LEU A 427 5.05 -24.23 -8.97
CA LEU A 427 6.09 -25.24 -9.01
C LEU A 427 7.39 -24.65 -8.47
N ARG A 428 8.07 -25.38 -7.60
CA ARG A 428 9.41 -25.03 -7.10
C ARG A 428 10.37 -26.16 -7.38
N LYS A 429 11.57 -25.82 -7.82
CA LYS A 429 12.60 -26.79 -8.13
C LYS A 429 13.99 -26.29 -7.72
N ASN A 430 14.71 -27.06 -6.93
CA ASN A 430 16.13 -26.93 -6.75
C ASN A 430 16.83 -27.70 -7.89
N ILE A 431 17.33 -26.97 -8.89
CA ILE A 431 17.97 -27.56 -10.08
C ILE A 431 19.33 -28.13 -9.68
N SER A 432 20.01 -27.45 -8.78
CA SER A 432 21.27 -27.86 -8.14
C SER A 432 21.40 -27.17 -6.79
N ASP A 433 22.44 -27.48 -6.02
CA ASP A 433 22.76 -26.81 -4.74
C ASP A 433 22.99 -25.29 -4.89
N LYS A 434 23.25 -24.84 -6.14
CA LYS A 434 23.49 -23.43 -6.44
C LYS A 434 22.35 -22.75 -7.18
N THR A 435 21.38 -23.53 -7.70
CA THR A 435 20.34 -22.97 -8.58
C THR A 435 18.97 -23.44 -8.15
N SER A 436 18.09 -22.51 -7.88
CA SER A 436 16.66 -22.75 -7.66
C SER A 436 15.81 -21.98 -8.65
N ALA A 437 14.66 -22.54 -9.00
CA ALA A 437 13.68 -21.90 -9.87
C ALA A 437 12.26 -22.11 -9.33
N SER A 438 11.38 -21.14 -9.59
CA SER A 438 9.97 -21.27 -9.28
C SER A 438 9.09 -20.64 -10.36
N ILE A 439 7.91 -21.20 -10.51
CA ILE A 439 6.81 -20.67 -11.33
C ILE A 439 5.60 -20.52 -10.41
N HIS A 440 4.86 -19.45 -10.62
CA HIS A 440 3.63 -19.15 -9.89
C HIS A 440 2.61 -18.53 -10.83
N TYR A 441 1.39 -19.03 -10.80
CA TYR A 441 0.27 -18.53 -11.60
C TYR A 441 -0.97 -18.34 -10.72
N ASP A 442 -1.60 -17.16 -10.85
CA ASP A 442 -2.87 -16.83 -10.22
C ASP A 442 -3.92 -16.51 -11.26
N TYR A 443 -5.12 -17.03 -11.03
CA TYR A 443 -6.32 -16.70 -11.76
C TYR A 443 -7.41 -16.25 -10.77
N THR A 444 -7.77 -14.96 -10.83
CA THR A 444 -8.85 -14.39 -10.01
C THR A 444 -10.03 -14.05 -10.90
N ASN A 445 -11.22 -14.49 -10.50
CA ASN A 445 -12.46 -14.20 -11.19
C ASN A 445 -13.46 -13.59 -10.20
N MET A 446 -13.58 -12.28 -10.24
CA MET A 446 -14.54 -11.53 -9.43
C MET A 446 -15.86 -11.42 -10.18
N SER A 447 -16.93 -11.98 -9.62
CA SER A 447 -18.26 -11.90 -10.23
C SER A 447 -18.95 -10.56 -9.98
N ASN A 448 -18.62 -9.89 -8.87
CA ASN A 448 -19.22 -8.65 -8.39
C ASN A 448 -18.17 -7.63 -7.94
N ALA A 449 -17.07 -7.43 -8.70
CA ALA A 449 -16.12 -6.38 -8.37
C ALA A 449 -16.78 -5.00 -8.43
N VAL A 450 -16.50 -4.12 -7.49
CA VAL A 450 -17.00 -2.75 -7.50
C VAL A 450 -16.09 -1.89 -8.38
N ALA A 451 -16.63 -1.48 -9.51
CA ALA A 451 -15.99 -0.53 -10.41
C ALA A 451 -16.44 0.89 -10.11
N ARG A 452 -15.49 1.81 -10.08
CA ARG A 452 -15.70 3.23 -9.87
C ARG A 452 -15.25 3.99 -11.10
N TYR A 453 -16.12 4.84 -11.64
CA TYR A 453 -15.80 5.67 -12.79
C TYR A 453 -16.49 7.04 -12.75
N SER A 454 -15.93 8.02 -13.43
CA SER A 454 -16.49 9.36 -13.53
C SER A 454 -17.15 9.56 -14.90
N VAL A 455 -18.36 10.09 -14.91
CA VAL A 455 -19.09 10.43 -16.13
C VAL A 455 -19.36 11.92 -16.14
N TRP A 456 -19.09 12.58 -17.25
CA TRP A 456 -19.46 13.99 -17.43
C TRP A 456 -20.97 14.14 -17.49
N ASP A 457 -21.54 14.85 -16.53
CA ASP A 457 -22.98 15.17 -16.51
C ASP A 457 -23.20 16.58 -17.04
N LYS A 458 -23.79 16.66 -18.23
CA LYS A 458 -24.07 17.94 -18.91
C LYS A 458 -25.04 18.84 -18.14
N SER A 459 -25.89 18.26 -17.29
CA SER A 459 -26.89 19.00 -16.53
C SER A 459 -26.28 19.82 -15.40
N ILE A 460 -25.25 19.27 -14.75
CA ILE A 460 -24.53 19.95 -13.67
C ILE A 460 -23.20 20.54 -14.13
N LYS A 461 -22.83 20.31 -15.41
CA LYS A 461 -21.53 20.70 -15.99
C LYS A 461 -20.34 20.28 -15.13
N ASP A 462 -20.40 19.07 -14.58
CA ASP A 462 -19.38 18.51 -13.70
C ASP A 462 -19.32 16.99 -13.85
N PHE A 463 -18.26 16.37 -13.32
CA PHE A 463 -18.10 14.93 -13.30
C PHE A 463 -18.93 14.30 -12.19
N LYS A 464 -19.80 13.37 -12.57
CA LYS A 464 -20.54 12.52 -11.65
C LYS A 464 -19.84 11.20 -11.45
N LEU A 465 -19.52 10.90 -10.20
CA LEU A 465 -18.91 9.64 -9.83
C LEU A 465 -19.97 8.53 -9.77
N LYS A 466 -19.72 7.43 -10.44
CA LYS A 466 -20.60 6.25 -10.46
C LYS A 466 -19.87 5.02 -9.93
N TYR A 467 -20.64 4.18 -9.26
CA TYR A 467 -20.22 2.86 -8.77
C TYR A 467 -21.11 1.80 -9.35
N VAL A 468 -20.53 0.69 -9.81
CA VAL A 468 -21.25 -0.42 -10.40
C VAL A 468 -20.57 -1.73 -10.05
N ASN A 469 -21.33 -2.81 -9.96
CA ASN A 469 -20.75 -4.15 -9.95
C ASN A 469 -20.39 -4.56 -11.39
N ALA A 470 -19.18 -5.06 -11.54
CA ALA A 470 -18.63 -5.54 -12.80
C ALA A 470 -17.98 -6.91 -12.61
N LYS A 471 -17.77 -7.62 -13.70
CA LYS A 471 -16.91 -8.80 -13.70
C LYS A 471 -15.47 -8.38 -13.90
N GLU A 472 -14.56 -8.84 -13.02
CA GLU A 472 -13.12 -8.62 -13.14
C GLU A 472 -12.40 -9.97 -13.23
N VAL A 473 -11.53 -10.12 -14.20
CA VAL A 473 -10.68 -11.31 -14.35
C VAL A 473 -9.22 -10.88 -14.34
N LYS A 474 -8.49 -11.29 -13.30
CA LYS A 474 -7.05 -11.07 -13.19
C LYS A 474 -6.29 -12.34 -13.48
N LYS A 475 -5.22 -12.23 -14.24
CA LYS A 475 -4.26 -13.31 -14.51
C LYS A 475 -2.88 -12.79 -14.22
N SER A 476 -2.12 -13.56 -13.46
CA SER A 476 -0.75 -13.21 -13.09
C SER A 476 0.16 -14.43 -13.26
N PHE A 477 1.24 -14.25 -13.94
CA PHE A 477 2.29 -15.25 -14.11
C PHE A 477 3.60 -14.69 -13.58
N ASN A 478 4.27 -15.46 -12.74
CA ASN A 478 5.57 -15.09 -12.17
C ASN A 478 6.55 -16.25 -12.34
N MET A 479 7.78 -15.93 -12.70
CA MET A 479 8.89 -16.87 -12.76
C MET A 479 10.08 -16.27 -12.03
N SER A 480 10.76 -17.09 -11.23
CA SER A 480 11.96 -16.69 -10.50
C SER A 480 13.07 -17.71 -10.67
N VAL A 481 14.29 -17.25 -10.83
CA VAL A 481 15.50 -18.07 -10.82
C VAL A 481 16.52 -17.40 -9.92
N SER A 482 17.09 -18.16 -8.99
CA SER A 482 18.21 -17.73 -8.14
C SER A 482 19.41 -18.62 -8.41
N HIS A 483 20.57 -18.01 -8.65
CA HIS A 483 21.80 -18.72 -8.98
C HIS A 483 23.00 -18.17 -8.21
N LYS A 484 23.67 -19.02 -7.46
CA LYS A 484 24.93 -18.71 -6.75
C LYS A 484 26.12 -18.92 -7.69
N MET A 485 26.83 -17.84 -8.01
CA MET A 485 28.01 -17.82 -8.85
C MET A 485 29.27 -17.75 -7.96
N GLY A 486 29.94 -18.91 -7.77
CA GLY A 486 31.07 -18.99 -6.85
C GLY A 486 30.63 -18.87 -5.39
N GLU A 487 31.51 -18.25 -4.56
CA GLU A 487 31.30 -18.15 -3.11
C GLU A 487 30.63 -16.84 -2.69
N HIS A 488 30.71 -15.79 -3.51
CA HIS A 488 30.37 -14.42 -3.13
C HIS A 488 29.24 -13.80 -3.95
N TRP A 489 28.90 -14.33 -5.09
CA TRP A 489 27.92 -13.73 -5.98
C TRP A 489 26.62 -14.51 -6.02
N THR A 490 25.53 -13.78 -6.03
CA THR A 490 24.18 -14.33 -6.29
C THR A 490 23.50 -13.49 -7.35
N LEU A 491 22.89 -14.15 -8.32
CA LEU A 491 22.04 -13.55 -9.34
C LEU A 491 20.61 -14.04 -9.17
N ASP A 492 19.70 -13.11 -8.89
CA ASP A 492 18.26 -13.35 -8.83
C ASP A 492 17.59 -12.71 -10.03
N LEU A 493 16.88 -13.53 -10.81
CA LEU A 493 16.10 -13.10 -11.97
C LEU A 493 14.62 -13.35 -11.69
N ASN A 494 13.79 -12.35 -11.94
CA ASN A 494 12.34 -12.47 -11.82
C ASN A 494 11.66 -11.91 -13.07
N TYR A 495 10.63 -12.60 -13.53
CA TYR A 495 9.71 -12.14 -14.55
C TYR A 495 8.28 -12.18 -14.01
N SER A 496 7.54 -11.11 -14.22
CA SER A 496 6.12 -11.01 -13.87
C SER A 496 5.33 -10.49 -15.06
N HIS A 497 4.25 -11.18 -15.38
CA HIS A 497 3.22 -10.73 -16.32
C HIS A 497 1.89 -10.65 -15.62
N ALA A 498 1.17 -9.53 -15.78
CA ALA A 498 -0.15 -9.36 -15.20
C ALA A 498 -1.12 -8.75 -16.22
N ASN A 499 -2.33 -9.33 -16.25
CA ASN A 499 -3.45 -8.82 -17.03
C ASN A 499 -4.71 -8.73 -16.16
N ASP A 500 -5.53 -7.72 -16.40
CA ASP A 500 -6.73 -7.42 -15.65
C ASP A 500 -7.84 -6.96 -16.59
N ASP A 501 -8.81 -7.86 -16.80
CA ASP A 501 -9.91 -7.64 -17.73
C ASP A 501 -11.21 -7.37 -16.97
N TRP A 502 -11.83 -6.25 -17.29
CA TRP A 502 -13.12 -5.87 -16.73
C TRP A 502 -14.23 -5.98 -17.77
N LYS A 503 -15.38 -6.49 -17.38
CA LYS A 503 -16.55 -6.63 -18.24
C LYS A 503 -17.79 -6.10 -17.54
N ALA A 504 -18.62 -5.41 -18.29
CA ALA A 504 -19.93 -4.99 -17.82
C ALA A 504 -20.79 -6.18 -17.38
N LYS A 505 -21.60 -5.97 -16.36
CA LYS A 505 -22.57 -6.94 -15.85
C LYS A 505 -23.98 -6.36 -16.02
N ASN A 506 -24.97 -7.22 -16.37
CA ASN A 506 -26.39 -6.87 -16.39
C ASN A 506 -26.78 -5.67 -17.29
N GLY A 507 -26.28 -5.64 -18.53
CA GLY A 507 -26.66 -4.61 -19.50
C GLY A 507 -26.02 -3.25 -19.27
N MET A 508 -25.12 -3.11 -18.30
CA MET A 508 -24.27 -1.95 -18.19
C MET A 508 -23.29 -1.93 -19.36
N VAL A 509 -23.25 -0.84 -20.09
CA VAL A 509 -22.32 -0.66 -21.19
C VAL A 509 -21.12 0.09 -20.65
N PHE A 510 -19.98 -0.60 -20.54
CA PHE A 510 -18.70 0.11 -20.60
C PHE A 510 -18.52 0.47 -22.05
N ASP A 511 -18.68 1.73 -22.38
CA ASP A 511 -18.45 2.20 -23.75
C ASP A 511 -16.96 2.04 -24.07
N PRO A 512 -16.56 1.17 -25.01
CA PRO A 512 -15.17 0.97 -25.37
C PRO A 512 -14.54 2.22 -26.00
N ASP A 513 -15.36 3.16 -26.50
CA ASP A 513 -14.94 4.41 -27.12
C ASP A 513 -14.95 5.58 -26.12
N LEU A 514 -15.41 5.35 -24.87
CA LEU A 514 -15.29 6.35 -23.84
C LEU A 514 -13.80 6.71 -23.63
N LYS A 515 -13.52 7.96 -23.82
CA LYS A 515 -12.22 8.56 -23.57
C LYS A 515 -11.85 8.36 -22.10
N TRP A 516 -10.61 8.52 -21.76
CA TRP A 516 -10.06 8.41 -20.40
C TRP A 516 -10.88 9.09 -19.32
N THR A 517 -11.45 10.26 -19.64
CA THR A 517 -12.28 11.08 -18.77
C THR A 517 -13.67 10.50 -18.56
N ASP A 518 -14.09 9.55 -19.38
CA ASP A 518 -15.48 9.10 -19.46
C ASP A 518 -15.70 7.68 -18.93
N GLY A 519 -14.71 7.09 -18.26
CA GLY A 519 -14.93 5.94 -17.40
C GLY A 519 -14.91 4.57 -18.06
N ASN A 520 -14.13 4.38 -19.10
CA ASN A 520 -13.86 3.04 -19.58
C ASN A 520 -12.86 2.32 -18.65
N VAL A 521 -13.37 1.57 -17.68
CA VAL A 521 -12.59 0.87 -16.66
C VAL A 521 -11.59 -0.12 -17.30
N ASN A 522 -11.97 -0.81 -18.37
CA ASN A 522 -11.08 -1.74 -19.06
C ASN A 522 -9.84 -1.09 -19.64
N SER A 523 -10.02 0.05 -20.32
CA SER A 523 -8.90 0.75 -20.95
C SER A 523 -7.97 1.36 -19.92
N VAL A 524 -8.52 1.69 -18.74
CA VAL A 524 -7.85 2.41 -17.68
C VAL A 524 -6.90 1.50 -16.90
N ILE A 525 -7.37 0.38 -16.38
CA ILE A 525 -6.58 -0.44 -15.46
C ILE A 525 -5.39 -1.09 -16.17
N ASN A 526 -5.58 -1.62 -17.37
CA ASN A 526 -4.49 -2.20 -18.14
C ASN A 526 -3.48 -1.17 -18.65
N LYS A 527 -3.85 0.11 -18.70
CA LYS A 527 -2.96 1.21 -19.11
C LYS A 527 -2.18 1.81 -17.94
N LEU A 528 -2.64 1.57 -16.69
CA LEU A 528 -2.09 2.18 -15.49
C LEU A 528 -0.86 1.44 -14.93
N ARG A 529 -0.49 0.29 -15.47
CA ARG A 529 0.61 -0.51 -14.97
C ARG A 529 1.37 -1.20 -16.10
N PRO A 530 2.64 -1.52 -15.91
CA PRO A 530 3.37 -2.33 -16.86
C PRO A 530 2.71 -3.71 -16.95
N GLN A 531 2.58 -4.23 -18.16
CA GLN A 531 2.13 -5.61 -18.37
C GLN A 531 3.21 -6.62 -18.02
N ASN A 532 4.47 -6.26 -18.27
CA ASN A 532 5.62 -7.10 -17.95
C ASN A 532 6.60 -6.34 -17.07
N THR A 533 7.12 -7.03 -16.06
CA THR A 533 8.21 -6.56 -15.21
C THR A 533 9.32 -7.62 -15.20
N TYR A 534 10.52 -7.23 -15.56
CA TYR A 534 11.73 -8.04 -15.45
C TYR A 534 12.59 -7.43 -14.36
N THR A 535 12.97 -8.24 -13.37
CA THR A 535 13.87 -7.80 -12.30
C THR A 535 15.12 -8.67 -12.33
N ALA A 536 16.29 -8.05 -12.31
CA ALA A 536 17.56 -8.71 -12.07
C ALA A 536 18.24 -8.06 -10.86
N ASN A 537 18.65 -8.88 -9.90
CA ASN A 537 19.41 -8.44 -8.74
C ASN A 537 20.74 -9.20 -8.68
N LEU A 538 21.84 -8.49 -8.85
CA LEU A 538 23.18 -9.04 -8.70
C LEU A 538 23.74 -8.62 -7.35
N THR A 539 23.93 -9.58 -6.47
CA THR A 539 24.44 -9.36 -5.11
C THR A 539 25.86 -9.93 -4.98
N TYR A 540 26.72 -9.16 -4.36
CA TYR A 540 28.05 -9.60 -3.90
C TYR A 540 28.13 -9.53 -2.39
N GLU A 541 28.68 -10.54 -1.75
CA GLU A 541 28.86 -10.57 -0.30
C GLU A 541 30.17 -11.29 0.08
N ASN A 542 30.93 -10.65 0.96
CA ASN A 542 32.06 -11.26 1.66
C ASN A 542 32.04 -10.81 3.14
N ALA A 543 33.09 -11.17 3.91
CA ALA A 543 33.15 -10.89 5.35
C ALA A 543 33.05 -9.40 5.74
N LYS A 544 33.40 -8.47 4.86
CA LYS A 544 33.44 -7.02 5.15
C LYS A 544 32.62 -6.16 4.19
N PHE A 545 32.34 -6.65 3.00
CA PHE A 545 31.72 -5.89 1.95
C PHE A 545 30.52 -6.62 1.39
N SER A 546 29.41 -5.91 1.25
CA SER A 546 28.26 -6.38 0.48
C SER A 546 27.80 -5.28 -0.48
N GLY A 547 27.30 -5.70 -1.63
CA GLY A 547 26.74 -4.80 -2.63
C GLY A 547 25.65 -5.46 -3.43
N SER A 548 24.72 -4.67 -3.92
CA SER A 548 23.59 -5.12 -4.72
C SER A 548 23.34 -4.13 -5.85
N LEU A 549 23.25 -4.65 -7.08
CA LEU A 549 22.77 -3.91 -8.25
C LEU A 549 21.40 -4.48 -8.63
N LEU A 550 20.36 -3.71 -8.35
CA LEU A 550 18.98 -4.04 -8.69
C LEU A 550 18.61 -3.36 -10.02
N MET A 551 18.08 -4.11 -10.95
CA MET A 551 17.59 -3.63 -12.24
C MET A 551 16.12 -4.00 -12.40
N ASN A 552 15.27 -3.02 -12.65
CA ASN A 552 13.85 -3.21 -12.95
C ASN A 552 13.55 -2.68 -14.35
N TYR A 553 13.11 -3.58 -15.23
CA TYR A 553 12.72 -3.24 -16.59
C TYR A 553 11.21 -3.45 -16.76
N TYR A 554 10.51 -2.37 -16.98
CA TYR A 554 9.06 -2.31 -17.15
C TYR A 554 8.72 -2.19 -18.63
N THR A 555 7.77 -2.99 -19.12
CA THR A 555 7.33 -2.95 -20.53
C THR A 555 5.82 -3.13 -20.66
N GLY A 556 5.28 -2.82 -21.83
CA GLY A 556 3.84 -2.89 -22.09
C GLY A 556 3.07 -1.73 -21.43
N LEU A 557 3.75 -0.60 -21.21
CA LEU A 557 3.14 0.63 -20.75
C LEU A 557 2.39 1.33 -21.89
N SER A 558 1.23 1.87 -21.60
CA SER A 558 0.43 2.57 -22.61
C SER A 558 0.92 4.00 -22.79
N ARG A 559 1.29 4.38 -24.02
CA ARG A 559 1.63 5.78 -24.37
C ARG A 559 0.47 6.76 -24.21
N GLN A 560 -0.73 6.29 -23.96
CA GLN A 560 -1.83 7.17 -23.56
C GLN A 560 -1.72 7.63 -22.10
N ALA A 561 -0.93 6.93 -21.28
CA ALA A 561 -0.74 7.21 -19.85
C ALA A 561 0.69 7.58 -19.50
N TYR A 562 1.65 7.22 -20.32
CA TYR A 562 3.09 7.36 -20.07
C TYR A 562 3.79 8.04 -21.24
N THR A 563 4.89 8.71 -20.95
CA THR A 563 5.74 9.33 -21.99
C THR A 563 6.49 8.28 -22.81
N ASP A 564 6.79 7.11 -22.22
CA ASP A 564 7.35 5.97 -22.93
C ASP A 564 6.58 4.66 -22.63
N ASN A 565 6.78 3.65 -23.44
CA ASN A 565 6.18 2.32 -23.26
C ASN A 565 7.07 1.35 -22.47
N ARG A 566 8.22 1.81 -21.98
CA ARG A 566 9.19 1.02 -21.21
C ARG A 566 10.09 1.92 -20.38
N PHE A 567 10.56 1.40 -19.24
CA PHE A 567 11.54 2.08 -18.38
C PHE A 567 12.52 1.06 -17.80
N LEU A 568 13.82 1.42 -17.76
CA LEU A 568 14.86 0.66 -17.08
C LEU A 568 15.39 1.47 -15.90
N VAL A 569 15.02 1.07 -14.69
CA VAL A 569 15.47 1.71 -13.46
C VAL A 569 16.50 0.82 -12.78
N MET A 570 17.62 1.39 -12.38
CA MET A 570 18.72 0.68 -11.74
C MET A 570 19.09 1.34 -10.41
N ASP A 571 19.22 0.52 -9.36
CA ASP A 571 19.63 0.96 -8.03
C ASP A 571 20.88 0.21 -7.57
N LEU A 572 21.83 0.94 -6.99
CA LEU A 572 23.06 0.38 -6.44
C LEU A 572 23.10 0.62 -4.93
N THR A 573 23.32 -0.43 -4.16
CA THR A 573 23.54 -0.36 -2.72
C THR A 573 24.88 -1.00 -2.38
N LEU A 574 25.68 -0.34 -1.54
CA LEU A 574 26.98 -0.81 -1.08
C LEU A 574 27.04 -0.68 0.42
N ASN A 575 27.59 -1.70 1.10
CA ASN A 575 27.83 -1.71 2.54
C ASN A 575 29.27 -2.15 2.80
N TYR A 576 29.92 -1.53 3.77
CA TYR A 576 31.26 -1.86 4.21
C TYR A 576 31.37 -1.88 5.72
N ASP A 577 31.65 -3.03 6.31
CA ASP A 577 31.94 -3.19 7.74
C ASP A 577 33.39 -2.77 8.02
N TYR A 578 33.59 -1.47 8.31
CA TYR A 578 34.89 -0.92 8.67
C TYR A 578 35.48 -1.61 9.91
N SER A 579 34.62 -1.88 10.89
CA SER A 579 34.97 -2.63 12.11
C SER A 579 33.77 -3.45 12.60
N LYS A 580 33.92 -4.21 13.68
CA LYS A 580 32.81 -4.91 14.33
C LYS A 580 31.67 -3.99 14.77
N ASN A 581 32.01 -2.73 15.05
CA ASN A 581 31.08 -1.74 15.59
C ASN A 581 30.65 -0.69 14.56
N ILE A 582 31.39 -0.50 13.47
CA ILE A 582 31.11 0.57 12.49
C ILE A 582 30.87 -0.04 11.12
N SER A 583 29.70 0.23 10.57
CA SER A 583 29.33 -0.05 9.18
C SER A 583 29.10 1.25 8.43
N LEU A 584 29.61 1.36 7.22
CA LEU A 584 29.37 2.44 6.27
C LEU A 584 28.47 1.93 5.16
N TYR A 585 27.56 2.74 4.66
CA TYR A 585 26.71 2.36 3.55
C TYR A 585 26.49 3.51 2.57
N GLY A 586 26.23 3.16 1.34
CA GLY A 586 25.87 4.09 0.27
C GLY A 586 24.84 3.49 -0.66
N THR A 587 23.90 4.33 -1.10
CA THR A 587 22.87 3.95 -2.06
C THR A 587 22.80 4.99 -3.17
N VAL A 588 22.70 4.52 -4.40
CA VAL A 588 22.37 5.35 -5.57
C VAL A 588 21.09 4.80 -6.17
N THR A 589 20.00 5.54 -6.04
CA THR A 589 18.74 5.19 -6.69
C THR A 589 18.65 5.82 -8.07
N ASN A 590 18.01 5.12 -9.00
CA ASN A 590 17.93 5.53 -10.41
C ASN A 590 19.32 5.89 -10.99
N LEU A 591 20.25 4.95 -10.94
CA LEU A 591 21.66 5.11 -11.29
C LEU A 591 21.88 5.75 -12.67
N THR A 592 21.05 5.40 -13.64
CA THR A 592 21.12 5.89 -15.02
C THR A 592 20.38 7.21 -15.24
N ASN A 593 19.71 7.73 -14.21
CA ASN A 593 18.84 8.90 -14.29
C ASN A 593 17.75 8.72 -15.37
N GLU A 594 17.11 7.54 -15.37
CA GLU A 594 15.98 7.23 -16.25
C GLU A 594 14.81 8.19 -15.97
N ALA A 595 14.18 8.68 -17.02
CA ALA A 595 12.95 9.47 -16.94
C ALA A 595 11.75 8.53 -16.79
N TRP A 596 11.59 7.92 -15.63
CA TRP A 596 10.53 6.95 -15.38
C TRP A 596 9.36 7.56 -14.63
N GLU A 597 8.22 6.91 -14.72
CA GLU A 597 6.94 7.46 -14.29
C GLU A 597 6.10 6.40 -13.58
N ASN A 598 5.18 6.88 -12.76
CA ASN A 598 4.09 6.11 -12.19
C ASN A 598 2.76 6.74 -12.57
N THR A 599 1.68 5.99 -12.52
CA THR A 599 0.37 6.54 -12.86
C THR A 599 -0.37 7.05 -11.65
N TYR A 600 -1.24 8.03 -11.90
CA TYR A 600 -2.28 8.41 -10.96
C TYR A 600 -3.60 8.58 -11.69
N THR A 601 -4.70 8.49 -10.96
CA THR A 601 -6.04 8.82 -11.45
C THR A 601 -6.53 10.09 -10.77
N SER A 602 -6.95 11.07 -11.56
CA SER A 602 -7.65 12.24 -11.06
C SER A 602 -9.08 12.25 -11.61
N TYR A 603 -9.95 13.08 -11.05
CA TYR A 603 -11.30 13.25 -11.57
C TYR A 603 -11.33 13.99 -12.93
N LEU A 604 -10.20 14.51 -13.37
CA LEU A 604 -10.03 15.18 -14.67
C LEU A 604 -9.45 14.25 -15.74
N GLY A 605 -9.09 13.04 -15.38
CA GLY A 605 -8.47 12.07 -16.26
C GLY A 605 -7.33 11.34 -15.59
N MET A 606 -6.57 10.60 -16.35
CA MET A 606 -5.40 9.89 -15.90
C MET A 606 -4.13 10.57 -16.35
N GLY A 607 -3.10 10.46 -15.52
CA GLY A 607 -1.80 11.03 -15.76
C GLY A 607 -0.68 10.13 -15.30
N ALA A 608 0.50 10.43 -15.79
CA ALA A 608 1.74 9.90 -15.27
C ALA A 608 2.40 10.95 -14.38
N TRP A 609 2.83 10.51 -13.21
CA TRP A 609 3.66 11.31 -12.32
C TRP A 609 5.11 10.91 -12.52
N PRO A 610 6.01 11.88 -12.68
CA PRO A 610 7.43 11.57 -12.73
C PRO A 610 7.84 10.92 -11.41
N GLN A 611 8.81 10.07 -11.49
CA GLN A 611 9.44 9.49 -10.33
C GLN A 611 10.81 10.13 -10.11
N PRO A 612 11.34 10.07 -8.89
CA PRO A 612 12.62 10.70 -8.58
C PRO A 612 13.72 10.29 -9.55
N GLY A 613 14.49 11.27 -10.00
CA GLY A 613 15.71 11.09 -10.77
C GLY A 613 16.82 10.46 -9.91
N ARG A 614 18.04 10.46 -10.41
CA ARG A 614 19.19 9.89 -9.68
C ARG A 614 19.41 10.59 -8.36
N ALA A 615 19.44 9.79 -7.29
CA ALA A 615 19.67 10.27 -5.94
C ALA A 615 20.75 9.46 -5.21
N PHE A 616 21.47 10.11 -4.33
CA PHE A 616 22.54 9.53 -3.53
C PHE A 616 22.17 9.59 -2.05
N MET A 617 22.55 8.56 -1.30
CA MET A 617 22.47 8.51 0.15
C MET A 617 23.74 7.86 0.68
N PHE A 618 24.36 8.46 1.68
CA PHE A 618 25.51 7.90 2.38
C PHE A 618 25.26 7.94 3.87
N GLY A 619 25.68 6.90 4.57
CA GLY A 619 25.46 6.83 6.00
C GLY A 619 26.48 5.97 6.72
N ALA A 620 26.43 6.08 8.04
CA ALA A 620 27.22 5.28 8.96
C ALA A 620 26.32 4.77 10.09
N LYS A 621 26.60 3.54 10.54
CA LYS A 621 25.93 2.89 11.65
C LYS A 621 26.96 2.44 12.67
N TYR A 622 26.78 2.84 13.93
CA TYR A 622 27.54 2.36 15.06
C TYR A 622 26.72 1.34 15.83
N LYS A 623 27.33 0.17 16.11
CA LYS A 623 26.74 -0.96 16.87
C LYS A 623 27.50 -1.13 18.17
N PHE A 624 26.83 -1.37 19.29
CA PHE A 624 27.42 -1.57 20.61
C PHE A 624 26.73 -2.70 21.39
#